data_675a943460e0342b15cc98ba29ed2fdb
#
_entry.id   675a943460e0342b15cc98ba29ed2fdb
#
_cell.length_a   1.000
_cell.length_b   1.000
_cell.length_c   1.000
_cell.angle_alpha   90.00
_cell.angle_beta   90.00
_cell.angle_gamma   90.00
#
_symmetry.space_group_name_H-M   'P 1'
#
loop_
_entity.id
_entity.type
_entity.pdbx_description
1 polymer ?
#
loop_
_entity_poly.entity_id
_entity_poly.type
_entity_poly.pdbx_seq_one_letter_code
_entity_poly.pdbx_strand_id
1 'polypeptide(L)'
;MTNTIWNNPSGAAISTFRGLYTSYNYPNDAANQTTARDLAILVYHFVKEYPEILSYTNQAKVTVKQGTPYEETFDTYNYSLPGARYALEGVDGLKTGSSPRGAFNYIATAKRGEQRIISVVMGVGDWSDQDGEYYRHPFGNALIEKAFADYRYKKLLEKGVQTIDGKTYTLDQPFYATVKKGEENPKLVVKDGQVEADSGLMTLSEKISDGLPVKEGAVSQSDSQSTAAPAREKSFHFPLESLVILIPIFILAMILYLERAHRKERARKAQDRYKK
;
A
#
# COMPACT_ATOMS: atom_id res chain seq x y z
N MET A 1 -13.89 -7.74 9.33
CA MET A 1 -14.60 -6.51 9.74
C MET A 1 -16.00 -6.90 10.15
N THR A 2 -16.33 -6.71 11.41
CA THR A 2 -17.63 -7.18 11.97
C THR A 2 -18.53 -6.02 12.42
N ASN A 3 -17.98 -4.81 12.49
CA ASN A 3 -18.67 -3.61 12.99
C ASN A 3 -18.68 -2.49 11.94
N THR A 4 -18.79 -2.86 10.67
CA THR A 4 -18.81 -1.91 9.56
C THR A 4 -20.03 -2.14 8.69
N ILE A 5 -20.73 -1.05 8.37
CA ILE A 5 -21.87 -1.01 7.45
C ILE A 5 -21.53 -0.02 6.34
N TRP A 6 -21.48 -0.50 5.12
CA TRP A 6 -21.25 0.32 3.93
C TRP A 6 -22.56 0.49 3.16
N ASN A 7 -23.10 1.70 3.14
CA ASN A 7 -24.30 2.03 2.35
C ASN A 7 -23.94 2.44 0.92
N ASN A 8 -22.75 3.04 0.77
CA ASN A 8 -22.22 3.47 -0.52
C ASN A 8 -20.70 3.70 -0.41
N PRO A 9 -19.98 3.72 -1.56
CA PRO A 9 -18.54 3.90 -1.56
C PRO A 9 -18.08 5.33 -1.25
N SER A 10 -18.94 6.34 -1.35
CA SER A 10 -18.57 7.74 -1.12
C SER A 10 -18.51 8.12 0.36
N GLY A 11 -19.20 7.37 1.23
CA GLY A 11 -19.36 7.69 2.64
C GLY A 11 -20.43 8.76 2.95
N ALA A 12 -21.01 9.40 1.94
CA ALA A 12 -22.06 10.39 2.14
C ALA A 12 -23.41 9.74 2.51
N ALA A 13 -24.24 10.42 3.27
CA ALA A 13 -25.62 9.99 3.50
C ALA A 13 -26.38 9.94 2.16
N ILE A 14 -27.25 8.94 1.97
CA ILE A 14 -28.01 8.75 0.72
C ILE A 14 -28.83 9.99 0.38
N SER A 15 -29.41 10.65 1.39
CA SER A 15 -30.15 11.89 1.22
C SER A 15 -29.36 13.02 0.57
N THR A 16 -28.03 13.03 0.68
CA THR A 16 -27.14 14.02 0.06
C THR A 16 -27.18 13.96 -1.47
N PHE A 17 -27.53 12.82 -2.03
CA PHE A 17 -27.61 12.61 -3.49
C PHE A 17 -28.91 13.14 -4.10
N ARG A 18 -29.81 13.75 -3.31
CA ARG A 18 -31.05 14.43 -3.78
C ARG A 18 -31.89 13.58 -4.74
N GLY A 19 -31.99 12.27 -4.51
CA GLY A 19 -32.73 11.35 -5.35
C GLY A 19 -31.99 10.80 -6.58
N LEU A 20 -30.77 11.28 -6.87
CA LEU A 20 -29.95 10.73 -7.96
C LEU A 20 -29.40 9.33 -7.63
N TYR A 21 -29.40 8.96 -6.36
CA TYR A 21 -29.04 7.65 -5.88
C TYR A 21 -29.98 7.24 -4.75
N THR A 22 -30.51 6.02 -4.84
CA THR A 22 -31.28 5.38 -3.77
C THR A 22 -30.68 4.02 -3.47
N SER A 23 -30.63 3.65 -2.19
CA SER A 23 -30.20 2.32 -1.79
C SER A 23 -31.43 1.40 -1.70
N TYR A 24 -31.32 0.20 -2.27
CA TYR A 24 -32.35 -0.84 -2.11
C TYR A 24 -32.29 -1.52 -0.74
N ASN A 25 -31.14 -1.46 -0.06
CA ASN A 25 -30.88 -2.25 1.15
C ASN A 25 -30.88 -1.40 2.43
N TYR A 26 -30.86 -0.07 2.32
CA TYR A 26 -30.71 0.83 3.46
C TYR A 26 -31.65 2.03 3.36
N PRO A 27 -32.18 2.54 4.48
CA PRO A 27 -32.95 3.78 4.51
C PRO A 27 -32.17 4.97 3.94
N ASN A 28 -32.88 5.97 3.40
CA ASN A 28 -32.25 7.14 2.78
C ASN A 28 -31.43 8.02 3.75
N ASP A 29 -31.67 7.92 5.04
CA ASP A 29 -30.91 8.60 6.08
C ASP A 29 -29.76 7.77 6.65
N ALA A 30 -29.62 6.52 6.18
CA ALA A 30 -28.53 5.65 6.62
C ALA A 30 -27.19 6.23 6.24
N ALA A 31 -26.24 6.21 7.19
CA ALA A 31 -24.87 6.60 7.02
C ALA A 31 -23.94 5.39 7.09
N ASN A 32 -22.80 5.48 6.43
CA ASN A 32 -21.73 4.51 6.64
C ASN A 32 -21.30 4.53 8.11
N GLN A 33 -21.07 3.35 8.67
CA GLN A 33 -20.60 3.18 10.04
C GLN A 33 -19.41 2.23 10.05
N THR A 34 -18.39 2.54 10.83
CA THR A 34 -17.20 1.71 10.94
C THR A 34 -16.50 1.94 12.29
N THR A 35 -15.46 1.18 12.55
CA THR A 35 -14.57 1.33 13.70
C THR A 35 -13.13 1.56 13.25
N ALA A 36 -12.31 2.13 14.11
CA ALA A 36 -10.88 2.30 13.83
C ALA A 36 -10.19 0.95 13.54
N ARG A 37 -10.59 -0.12 14.25
CA ARG A 37 -10.08 -1.48 14.01
C ARG A 37 -10.44 -1.98 12.61
N ASP A 38 -11.70 -1.87 12.22
CA ASP A 38 -12.16 -2.33 10.91
C ASP A 38 -11.51 -1.55 9.77
N LEU A 39 -11.35 -0.23 9.93
CA LEU A 39 -10.60 0.58 8.97
C LEU A 39 -9.12 0.19 8.89
N ALA A 40 -8.48 -0.09 10.03
CA ALA A 40 -7.10 -0.54 10.03
C ALA A 40 -6.93 -1.89 9.30
N ILE A 41 -7.88 -2.83 9.47
CA ILE A 41 -7.91 -4.10 8.72
C ILE A 41 -8.04 -3.82 7.22
N LEU A 42 -8.99 -2.98 6.82
CA LEU A 42 -9.22 -2.60 5.43
C LEU A 42 -7.95 -1.99 4.82
N VAL A 43 -7.35 -1.02 5.50
CA VAL A 43 -6.17 -0.30 5.02
C VAL A 43 -4.95 -1.21 4.95
N TYR A 44 -4.79 -2.14 5.90
CA TYR A 44 -3.71 -3.13 5.83
C TYR A 44 -3.78 -3.93 4.53
N HIS A 45 -4.93 -4.51 4.21
CA HIS A 45 -5.11 -5.26 2.96
C HIS A 45 -4.97 -4.36 1.74
N PHE A 46 -5.58 -3.17 1.78
CA PHE A 46 -5.55 -2.24 0.66
C PHE A 46 -4.13 -1.80 0.29
N VAL A 47 -3.31 -1.41 1.26
CA VAL A 47 -1.92 -0.99 1.00
C VAL A 47 -1.03 -2.18 0.63
N LYS A 48 -1.33 -3.39 1.16
CA LYS A 48 -0.59 -4.60 0.83
C LYS A 48 -0.86 -5.10 -0.59
N GLU A 49 -2.13 -5.06 -1.00
CA GLU A 49 -2.58 -5.58 -2.30
C GLU A 49 -2.48 -4.55 -3.44
N TYR A 50 -2.60 -3.27 -3.11
CA TYR A 50 -2.58 -2.15 -4.05
C TYR A 50 -1.59 -1.05 -3.61
N PRO A 51 -0.29 -1.37 -3.48
CA PRO A 51 0.72 -0.41 -2.98
C PRO A 51 0.88 0.83 -3.88
N GLU A 52 0.50 0.74 -5.15
CA GLU A 52 0.52 1.84 -6.12
C GLU A 52 -0.36 3.03 -5.71
N ILE A 53 -1.37 2.82 -4.85
CA ILE A 53 -2.21 3.91 -4.35
C ILE A 53 -1.41 5.00 -3.65
N LEU A 54 -0.30 4.61 -3.03
CA LEU A 54 0.57 5.54 -2.32
C LEU A 54 1.24 6.55 -3.26
N SER A 55 1.41 6.22 -4.54
CA SER A 55 1.91 7.17 -5.54
C SER A 55 0.94 8.33 -5.82
N TYR A 56 -0.34 8.13 -5.54
CA TYR A 56 -1.39 9.13 -5.70
C TYR A 56 -1.70 9.92 -4.43
N THR A 57 -1.32 9.38 -3.26
CA THR A 57 -1.69 9.96 -1.96
C THR A 57 -0.54 10.64 -1.23
N ASN A 58 0.70 10.55 -1.75
CA ASN A 58 1.92 10.99 -1.08
C ASN A 58 2.33 12.44 -1.38
N GLN A 59 1.53 13.18 -2.14
CA GLN A 59 1.85 14.55 -2.55
C GLN A 59 0.94 15.56 -1.87
N ALA A 60 1.54 16.57 -1.24
CA ALA A 60 0.79 17.66 -0.62
C ALA A 60 0.16 18.61 -1.66
N LYS A 61 0.75 18.68 -2.85
CA LYS A 61 0.29 19.53 -3.96
C LYS A 61 0.51 18.80 -5.29
N VAL A 62 -0.49 18.84 -6.15
CA VAL A 62 -0.43 18.21 -7.48
C VAL A 62 -0.93 19.20 -8.53
N THR A 63 -0.15 19.42 -9.57
CA THR A 63 -0.56 20.19 -10.76
C THR A 63 -0.90 19.21 -11.89
N VAL A 64 -2.12 19.29 -12.39
CA VAL A 64 -2.59 18.48 -13.51
C VAL A 64 -2.65 19.31 -14.79
N LYS A 65 -2.61 18.64 -15.97
CA LYS A 65 -2.68 19.26 -17.29
C LYS A 65 -1.67 20.41 -17.48
N GLN A 66 -0.48 20.25 -16.91
CA GLN A 66 0.57 21.26 -16.91
C GLN A 66 0.90 21.74 -18.33
N GLY A 67 1.07 23.07 -18.49
CA GLY A 67 1.36 23.71 -19.77
C GLY A 67 0.17 23.78 -20.75
N THR A 68 -1.04 23.50 -20.29
CA THR A 68 -2.28 23.66 -21.09
C THR A 68 -3.17 24.75 -20.52
N PRO A 69 -4.17 25.26 -21.29
CA PRO A 69 -5.18 26.20 -20.75
C PRO A 69 -6.05 25.61 -19.61
N TYR A 70 -5.93 24.33 -19.33
CA TYR A 70 -6.67 23.62 -18.29
C TYR A 70 -5.74 23.16 -17.16
N GLU A 71 -4.60 23.83 -17.01
CA GLU A 71 -3.69 23.58 -15.89
C GLU A 71 -4.37 23.96 -14.59
N GLU A 72 -4.35 23.05 -13.64
CA GLU A 72 -4.96 23.24 -12.33
C GLU A 72 -4.09 22.61 -11.25
N THR A 73 -3.93 23.33 -10.13
CA THR A 73 -3.16 22.85 -8.98
C THR A 73 -4.11 22.57 -7.81
N PHE A 74 -4.01 21.38 -7.27
CA PHE A 74 -4.78 20.92 -6.12
C PHE A 74 -3.87 20.79 -4.90
N ASP A 75 -4.33 21.32 -3.78
CA ASP A 75 -3.74 21.11 -2.47
C ASP A 75 -4.51 19.99 -1.74
N THR A 76 -3.79 19.14 -1.02
CA THR A 76 -4.39 18.08 -0.22
C THR A 76 -4.89 18.58 1.12
N TYR A 77 -5.89 17.91 1.66
CA TYR A 77 -6.29 18.04 3.08
C TYR A 77 -5.48 17.12 4.01
N ASN A 78 -4.50 16.36 3.49
CA ASN A 78 -3.57 15.59 4.30
C ASN A 78 -2.36 16.45 4.66
N TYR A 79 -2.48 17.19 5.76
CA TYR A 79 -1.44 18.13 6.20
C TYR A 79 -0.23 17.46 6.86
N SER A 80 -0.19 16.12 6.99
CA SER A 80 0.98 15.38 7.49
C SER A 80 1.96 14.97 6.39
N LEU A 81 1.61 15.19 5.11
CA LEU A 81 2.50 14.87 3.98
C LEU A 81 3.72 15.79 3.94
N PRO A 82 4.84 15.35 3.32
CA PRO A 82 6.02 16.19 3.11
C PRO A 82 5.67 17.52 2.44
N GLY A 83 6.15 18.62 3.02
CA GLY A 83 5.87 19.98 2.54
C GLY A 83 4.54 20.59 3.04
N ALA A 84 3.70 19.85 3.74
CA ALA A 84 2.47 20.36 4.35
C ALA A 84 2.69 20.86 5.80
N ARG A 85 1.66 21.49 6.40
CA ARG A 85 1.73 22.20 7.68
C ARG A 85 2.22 21.35 8.87
N TYR A 86 1.85 20.08 8.91
CA TYR A 86 2.17 19.14 9.99
C TYR A 86 3.03 17.98 9.45
N ALA A 87 3.88 18.26 8.46
CA ALA A 87 4.70 17.26 7.82
C ALA A 87 5.38 16.34 8.83
N LEU A 88 5.26 15.03 8.61
CA LEU A 88 5.90 14.01 9.41
C LEU A 88 6.72 13.08 8.53
N GLU A 89 7.95 12.79 8.94
CA GLU A 89 8.84 11.90 8.22
C GLU A 89 8.21 10.53 7.97
N GLY A 90 8.28 10.10 6.72
CA GLY A 90 7.79 8.79 6.28
C GLY A 90 6.31 8.74 5.94
N VAL A 91 5.51 9.79 6.22
CA VAL A 91 4.10 9.82 5.83
C VAL A 91 3.96 9.88 4.31
N ASP A 92 3.20 8.90 3.76
CA ASP A 92 2.99 8.72 2.33
C ASP A 92 1.50 8.53 1.94
N GLY A 93 0.60 8.79 2.88
CA GLY A 93 -0.85 8.70 2.66
C GLY A 93 -1.63 8.82 3.97
N LEU A 94 -2.95 8.60 4.04
CA LEU A 94 -3.72 7.97 2.98
C LEU A 94 -4.98 8.80 2.67
N LYS A 95 -5.91 8.93 3.66
CA LYS A 95 -7.22 9.51 3.44
C LYS A 95 -7.71 10.32 4.62
N THR A 96 -8.18 11.52 4.33
CA THR A 96 -8.96 12.34 5.26
C THR A 96 -10.44 12.25 4.92
N GLY A 97 -11.29 12.44 5.90
CA GLY A 97 -12.73 12.52 5.70
C GLY A 97 -13.38 13.29 6.82
N SER A 98 -14.44 14.03 6.50
CA SER A 98 -15.18 14.81 7.48
C SER A 98 -16.65 14.90 7.13
N SER A 99 -17.49 14.92 8.15
CA SER A 99 -18.94 15.07 7.99
C SER A 99 -19.57 15.58 9.28
N PRO A 100 -20.78 16.20 9.22
CA PRO A 100 -21.46 16.66 10.42
C PRO A 100 -21.66 15.60 11.50
N ARG A 101 -21.89 14.33 11.09
CA ARG A 101 -22.11 13.21 12.04
C ARG A 101 -20.81 12.55 12.49
N GLY A 102 -19.81 12.51 11.65
CA GLY A 102 -18.54 11.79 11.90
C GLY A 102 -17.39 12.69 12.34
N ALA A 103 -17.63 13.99 12.49
CA ALA A 103 -16.59 14.98 12.73
C ALA A 103 -15.39 14.82 11.77
N PHE A 104 -14.15 14.93 12.23
CA PHE A 104 -12.96 14.88 11.39
C PHE A 104 -12.19 13.57 11.59
N ASN A 105 -11.92 12.90 10.48
CA ASN A 105 -11.30 11.57 10.49
C ASN A 105 -10.03 11.57 9.64
N TYR A 106 -9.04 10.76 10.04
CA TYR A 106 -7.78 10.65 9.34
C TYR A 106 -7.22 9.24 9.41
N ILE A 107 -6.93 8.69 8.26
CA ILE A 107 -6.14 7.48 8.10
C ILE A 107 -4.79 7.91 7.54
N ALA A 108 -3.72 7.62 8.26
CA ALA A 108 -2.37 7.85 7.81
C ALA A 108 -1.61 6.54 7.61
N THR A 109 -0.69 6.55 6.65
CA THR A 109 0.36 5.56 6.54
C THR A 109 1.70 6.26 6.57
N ALA A 110 2.68 5.61 7.21
CA ALA A 110 4.06 6.08 7.24
C ALA A 110 5.03 4.91 7.13
N LYS A 111 6.10 5.07 6.35
CA LYS A 111 7.16 4.07 6.20
C LYS A 111 8.51 4.67 6.57
N ARG A 112 9.25 3.98 7.47
CA ARG A 112 10.66 4.26 7.79
C ARG A 112 11.45 2.96 7.68
N GLY A 113 12.38 2.88 6.74
CA GLY A 113 13.03 1.64 6.38
C GLY A 113 12.01 0.57 5.95
N GLU A 114 12.07 -0.60 6.55
CA GLU A 114 11.11 -1.70 6.25
C GLU A 114 9.83 -1.62 7.09
N GLN A 115 9.80 -0.81 8.13
CA GLN A 115 8.64 -0.68 9.00
C GLN A 115 7.60 0.27 8.42
N ARG A 116 6.36 -0.21 8.29
CA ARG A 116 5.18 0.59 7.94
C ARG A 116 4.21 0.64 9.10
N ILE A 117 3.71 1.84 9.39
CA ILE A 117 2.68 2.10 10.40
C ILE A 117 1.41 2.56 9.70
N ILE A 118 0.28 2.10 10.20
CA ILE A 118 -1.05 2.60 9.84
C ILE A 118 -1.65 3.22 11.10
N SER A 119 -2.07 4.48 10.99
CA SER A 119 -2.77 5.21 12.05
C SER A 119 -4.19 5.51 11.63
N VAL A 120 -5.15 5.27 12.50
CA VAL A 120 -6.56 5.57 12.27
C VAL A 120 -7.07 6.43 13.41
N VAL A 121 -7.44 7.67 13.10
CA VAL A 121 -8.00 8.65 14.03
C VAL A 121 -9.41 9.00 13.55
N MET A 122 -10.39 8.93 14.44
CA MET A 122 -11.79 9.14 14.12
C MET A 122 -12.45 10.08 15.11
N GLY A 123 -13.40 10.90 14.61
CA GLY A 123 -14.26 11.73 15.46
C GLY A 123 -13.51 12.85 16.19
N VAL A 124 -12.53 13.50 15.56
CA VAL A 124 -11.76 14.59 16.17
C VAL A 124 -12.55 15.89 16.11
N GLY A 125 -12.60 16.61 17.23
CA GLY A 125 -13.19 17.92 17.34
C GLY A 125 -14.72 17.95 17.19
N ASP A 126 -15.25 19.13 17.03
CA ASP A 126 -16.67 19.36 16.76
C ASP A 126 -16.83 19.94 15.34
N TRP A 127 -17.89 19.52 14.66
CA TRP A 127 -18.18 20.01 13.30
C TRP A 127 -18.45 21.53 13.26
N SER A 128 -18.93 22.10 14.36
CA SER A 128 -19.29 23.52 14.42
C SER A 128 -18.08 24.46 14.40
N ASP A 129 -16.95 24.05 14.97
CA ASP A 129 -15.73 24.88 15.06
C ASP A 129 -14.74 24.68 13.92
N GLN A 130 -14.86 23.57 13.16
CA GLN A 130 -13.99 23.17 12.05
C GLN A 130 -12.52 22.93 12.44
N ASP A 131 -12.11 23.11 13.68
CA ASP A 131 -10.71 22.97 14.13
C ASP A 131 -10.22 21.53 14.07
N GLY A 132 -11.14 20.57 14.17
CA GLY A 132 -10.84 19.15 14.03
C GLY A 132 -10.20 18.78 12.69
N GLU A 133 -10.39 19.58 11.63
CA GLU A 133 -9.71 19.42 10.36
C GLU A 133 -8.18 19.46 10.54
N TYR A 134 -7.72 20.35 11.41
CA TYR A 134 -6.30 20.48 11.70
C TYR A 134 -5.83 19.51 12.78
N TYR A 135 -6.57 19.35 13.88
CA TYR A 135 -6.17 18.56 15.04
C TYR A 135 -6.05 17.06 14.76
N ARG A 136 -6.80 16.51 13.79
CA ARG A 136 -6.67 15.11 13.40
C ARG A 136 -5.26 14.74 12.98
N HIS A 137 -4.46 15.68 12.44
CA HIS A 137 -3.10 15.42 11.97
C HIS A 137 -2.09 15.31 13.12
N PRO A 138 -1.98 16.25 14.06
CA PRO A 138 -1.14 16.06 15.25
C PRO A 138 -1.47 14.79 16.03
N PHE A 139 -2.74 14.41 16.16
CA PHE A 139 -3.11 13.16 16.83
C PHE A 139 -2.64 11.92 16.03
N GLY A 140 -2.85 11.89 14.72
CA GLY A 140 -2.34 10.82 13.85
C GLY A 140 -0.82 10.74 13.88
N ASN A 141 -0.14 11.88 13.82
CA ASN A 141 1.31 11.98 13.89
C ASN A 141 1.86 11.45 15.22
N ALA A 142 1.23 11.80 16.34
CA ALA A 142 1.64 11.33 17.66
C ALA A 142 1.52 9.80 17.79
N LEU A 143 0.47 9.19 17.23
CA LEU A 143 0.32 7.73 17.17
C LEU A 143 1.42 7.08 16.33
N ILE A 144 1.75 7.66 15.18
CA ILE A 144 2.81 7.18 14.29
C ILE A 144 4.17 7.26 14.98
N GLU A 145 4.50 8.41 15.57
CA GLU A 145 5.76 8.59 16.31
C GLU A 145 5.87 7.63 17.49
N LYS A 146 4.79 7.48 18.27
CA LYS A 146 4.76 6.51 19.35
C LYS A 146 5.00 5.08 18.85
N ALA A 147 4.38 4.69 17.74
CA ALA A 147 4.57 3.36 17.19
C ALA A 147 6.03 3.16 16.70
N PHE A 148 6.63 4.13 16.03
CA PHE A 148 8.05 4.07 15.67
C PHE A 148 8.98 4.17 16.88
N ALA A 149 8.57 4.83 17.95
CA ALA A 149 9.34 4.87 19.19
C ALA A 149 9.35 3.54 19.94
N ASP A 150 8.19 2.87 20.01
CA ASP A 150 7.98 1.69 20.85
C ASP A 150 8.30 0.37 20.14
N TYR A 151 8.19 0.31 18.80
CA TYR A 151 8.25 -0.94 18.05
C TYR A 151 9.28 -0.90 16.93
N ARG A 152 9.72 -2.09 16.50
CA ARG A 152 10.56 -2.31 15.33
C ARG A 152 10.06 -3.48 14.51
N TYR A 153 10.12 -3.36 13.19
CA TYR A 153 10.00 -4.49 12.28
C TYR A 153 11.40 -5.07 12.08
N LYS A 154 11.63 -6.28 12.56
CA LYS A 154 12.97 -6.88 12.68
C LYS A 154 13.01 -8.23 12.01
N LYS A 155 14.10 -8.53 11.33
CA LYS A 155 14.42 -9.87 10.88
C LYS A 155 14.80 -10.73 12.10
N LEU A 156 14.05 -11.81 12.32
CA LEU A 156 14.25 -12.73 13.43
C LEU A 156 14.93 -14.01 12.99
N LEU A 157 14.68 -14.48 11.75
CA LEU A 157 15.34 -15.66 11.18
C LEU A 157 15.82 -15.38 9.77
N GLU A 158 16.93 -16.00 9.39
CA GLU A 158 17.40 -16.02 8.03
C GLU A 158 16.66 -17.08 7.20
N LYS A 159 16.67 -16.93 5.88
CA LYS A 159 16.28 -18.01 4.95
C LYS A 159 17.18 -19.23 5.16
N GLY A 160 16.61 -20.43 4.98
CA GLY A 160 17.34 -21.68 5.06
C GLY A 160 16.94 -22.51 6.29
N VAL A 161 17.83 -23.39 6.73
CA VAL A 161 17.58 -24.30 7.84
C VAL A 161 17.72 -23.55 9.17
N GLN A 162 16.71 -23.64 10.01
CA GLN A 162 16.63 -22.96 11.31
C GLN A 162 16.19 -23.95 12.38
N THR A 163 16.64 -23.74 13.61
CA THR A 163 16.16 -24.50 14.77
C THR A 163 15.21 -23.62 15.55
N ILE A 164 13.96 -24.07 15.72
CA ILE A 164 12.90 -23.36 16.44
C ILE A 164 12.33 -24.32 17.48
N ASP A 165 12.38 -23.94 18.76
CA ASP A 165 11.89 -24.74 19.88
C ASP A 165 12.41 -26.22 19.85
N GLY A 166 13.71 -26.37 19.54
CA GLY A 166 14.40 -27.67 19.48
C GLY A 166 14.12 -28.54 18.26
N LYS A 167 13.32 -28.09 17.31
CA LYS A 167 13.04 -28.75 16.05
C LYS A 167 13.64 -28.00 14.87
N THR A 168 13.98 -28.76 13.82
CA THR A 168 14.57 -28.21 12.59
C THR A 168 13.48 -27.89 11.57
N TYR A 169 13.54 -26.69 10.99
CA TYR A 169 12.64 -26.21 9.94
C TYR A 169 13.41 -25.58 8.81
N THR A 170 12.86 -25.62 7.60
CA THR A 170 13.38 -24.89 6.44
C THR A 170 12.47 -23.73 6.10
N LEU A 171 13.05 -22.54 5.97
CA LEU A 171 12.39 -21.29 5.58
C LEU A 171 12.76 -20.93 4.12
N ASP A 172 11.78 -20.67 3.29
CA ASP A 172 11.99 -20.28 1.88
C ASP A 172 12.39 -18.80 1.74
N GLN A 173 12.19 -18.00 2.78
CA GLN A 173 12.57 -16.58 2.89
C GLN A 173 12.86 -16.20 4.34
N PRO A 174 13.54 -15.07 4.60
CA PRO A 174 13.77 -14.61 5.97
C PRO A 174 12.45 -14.27 6.67
N PHE A 175 12.39 -14.54 7.99
CA PHE A 175 11.22 -14.21 8.80
C PHE A 175 11.41 -12.88 9.52
N TYR A 176 10.45 -12.00 9.34
CA TYR A 176 10.36 -10.70 9.98
C TYR A 176 9.12 -10.63 10.85
N ALA A 177 9.24 -9.96 11.99
CA ALA A 177 8.09 -9.65 12.84
C ALA A 177 8.24 -8.28 13.50
N THR A 178 7.10 -7.72 13.92
CA THR A 178 7.09 -6.54 14.78
C THR A 178 7.40 -6.96 16.21
N VAL A 179 8.37 -6.29 16.81
CA VAL A 179 8.79 -6.50 18.20
C VAL A 179 8.78 -5.18 18.96
N LYS A 180 8.56 -5.25 20.26
CA LYS A 180 8.69 -4.09 21.14
C LYS A 180 10.16 -3.78 21.38
N LYS A 181 10.54 -2.51 21.39
CA LYS A 181 11.90 -2.11 21.74
C LYS A 181 12.21 -2.48 23.18
N GLY A 182 13.36 -3.11 23.38
CA GLY A 182 13.75 -3.70 24.68
C GLY A 182 13.35 -5.17 24.85
N GLU A 183 12.41 -5.68 24.03
CA GLU A 183 11.98 -7.08 23.98
C GLU A 183 12.22 -7.66 22.58
N GLU A 184 13.42 -7.44 22.05
CA GLU A 184 13.73 -7.66 20.63
C GLU A 184 13.95 -9.13 20.23
N ASN A 185 13.91 -10.07 21.18
CA ASN A 185 14.07 -11.50 20.94
C ASN A 185 12.87 -12.26 21.51
N PRO A 186 11.69 -12.15 20.88
CA PRO A 186 10.51 -12.87 21.31
C PRO A 186 10.71 -14.38 21.14
N LYS A 187 9.97 -15.17 21.91
CA LYS A 187 9.91 -16.60 21.70
C LYS A 187 9.33 -16.88 20.32
N LEU A 188 9.97 -17.76 19.57
CA LEU A 188 9.45 -18.23 18.29
C LEU A 188 8.75 -19.56 18.49
N VAL A 189 7.57 -19.69 17.89
CA VAL A 189 6.75 -20.91 17.94
C VAL A 189 6.31 -21.28 16.54
N VAL A 190 6.13 -22.59 16.31
CA VAL A 190 5.53 -23.05 15.06
C VAL A 190 4.12 -23.55 15.34
N LYS A 191 3.14 -22.91 14.71
CA LYS A 191 1.72 -23.27 14.79
C LYS A 191 1.18 -23.42 13.37
N ASP A 192 0.42 -24.47 13.13
CA ASP A 192 -0.25 -24.72 11.84
C ASP A 192 0.69 -24.62 10.63
N GLY A 193 1.96 -25.07 10.80
CA GLY A 193 2.98 -25.03 9.76
C GLY A 193 3.55 -23.63 9.47
N GLN A 194 3.33 -22.66 10.35
CA GLN A 194 3.90 -21.31 10.25
C GLN A 194 4.72 -20.98 11.49
N VAL A 195 5.87 -20.34 11.31
CA VAL A 195 6.60 -19.72 12.41
C VAL A 195 5.98 -18.38 12.75
N GLU A 196 5.75 -18.16 14.03
CA GLU A 196 5.22 -16.93 14.59
C GLU A 196 6.12 -16.44 15.74
N ALA A 197 6.15 -15.13 15.93
CA ALA A 197 6.81 -14.51 17.08
C ALA A 197 5.78 -14.26 18.19
N ASP A 198 6.00 -14.87 19.37
CA ASP A 198 5.22 -14.56 20.57
C ASP A 198 5.72 -13.23 21.17
N SER A 199 5.34 -12.14 20.52
CA SER A 199 5.74 -10.78 20.88
C SER A 199 4.82 -10.13 21.93
N GLY A 200 3.77 -10.83 22.39
CA GLY A 200 2.74 -10.27 23.26
C GLY A 200 1.92 -9.15 22.63
N LEU A 201 2.08 -8.90 21.32
CA LEU A 201 1.33 -7.88 20.60
C LEU A 201 -0.06 -8.41 20.23
N MET A 202 -1.04 -7.55 20.37
CA MET A 202 -2.40 -7.88 19.94
C MET A 202 -2.48 -7.92 18.43
N THR A 203 -2.93 -9.02 17.86
CA THR A 203 -3.22 -9.12 16.42
C THR A 203 -4.44 -8.30 16.06
N LEU A 204 -4.40 -7.65 14.93
CA LEU A 204 -5.50 -6.84 14.42
C LEU A 204 -6.73 -7.71 14.08
N SER A 205 -6.49 -8.90 13.54
CA SER A 205 -7.51 -9.89 13.20
C SER A 205 -6.85 -11.28 13.16
N GLU A 206 -7.56 -12.32 13.56
CA GLU A 206 -7.12 -13.72 13.42
C GLU A 206 -6.81 -14.13 11.96
N LYS A 207 -7.38 -13.41 10.99
CA LYS A 207 -7.13 -13.63 9.56
C LYS A 207 -5.88 -12.90 9.05
N ILE A 208 -5.28 -12.04 9.85
CA ILE A 208 -4.02 -11.37 9.55
C ILE A 208 -2.96 -12.08 10.37
N SER A 209 -2.32 -13.10 9.78
CA SER A 209 -1.17 -13.76 10.37
C SER A 209 0.10 -13.09 9.88
N ASP A 210 1.00 -12.79 10.81
CA ASP A 210 2.38 -12.40 10.52
C ASP A 210 3.28 -13.65 10.43
N GLY A 211 2.70 -14.85 10.51
CA GLY A 211 3.40 -16.12 10.42
C GLY A 211 3.97 -16.38 9.01
N LEU A 212 5.15 -16.99 8.99
CA LEU A 212 5.80 -17.45 7.76
C LEU A 212 5.66 -18.96 7.65
N PRO A 213 5.16 -19.50 6.52
CA PRO A 213 5.14 -20.94 6.28
C PRO A 213 6.53 -21.58 6.40
N VAL A 214 6.62 -22.69 7.11
CA VAL A 214 7.87 -23.45 7.29
C VAL A 214 7.65 -24.93 6.97
N LYS A 215 8.71 -25.60 6.52
CA LYS A 215 8.72 -27.04 6.26
C LYS A 215 9.51 -27.71 7.38
N GLU A 216 8.93 -28.71 8.05
CA GLU A 216 9.61 -29.48 9.08
C GLU A 216 10.71 -30.33 8.45
N GLY A 217 11.90 -30.37 9.10
CA GLY A 217 13.09 -31.07 8.65
C GLY A 217 14.06 -30.18 7.87
N ALA A 218 15.33 -30.60 7.85
CA ALA A 218 16.31 -30.08 6.92
C ALA A 218 15.98 -30.60 5.52
N VAL A 219 15.98 -29.76 4.51
CA VAL A 219 16.03 -30.23 3.13
C VAL A 219 17.35 -30.98 3.00
N SER A 220 17.28 -32.31 2.90
CA SER A 220 18.47 -33.14 2.64
C SER A 220 19.09 -32.58 1.36
N GLN A 221 20.35 -32.18 1.44
CA GLN A 221 21.17 -31.88 0.25
C GLN A 221 21.52 -33.16 -0.52
N SER A 222 20.63 -34.16 -0.56
CA SER A 222 20.88 -35.44 -1.19
C SER A 222 20.62 -35.47 -2.70
N ASP A 223 20.33 -34.32 -3.33
CA ASP A 223 20.22 -34.27 -4.79
C ASP A 223 21.32 -33.46 -5.48
N SER A 224 22.43 -33.20 -4.83
CA SER A 224 23.58 -32.54 -5.45
C SER A 224 24.87 -33.40 -5.48
N GLN A 225 24.76 -34.76 -5.44
CA GLN A 225 25.82 -35.66 -5.86
C GLN A 225 25.38 -36.49 -7.08
N SER A 226 25.13 -35.80 -8.17
CA SER A 226 25.27 -36.37 -9.50
C SER A 226 26.53 -35.75 -10.09
N THR A 227 27.58 -36.56 -10.12
CA THR A 227 28.79 -36.50 -10.98
C THR A 227 29.06 -35.13 -11.61
N ALA A 228 30.10 -34.47 -11.11
CA ALA A 228 30.68 -33.29 -11.72
C ALA A 228 31.11 -33.59 -13.18
N ALA A 229 30.25 -33.30 -14.10
CA ALA A 229 30.66 -32.89 -15.43
C ALA A 229 30.94 -31.38 -15.33
N PRO A 230 31.95 -30.82 -16.00
CA PRO A 230 32.37 -29.45 -15.85
C PRO A 230 31.21 -28.50 -16.15
N ALA A 231 31.03 -27.51 -15.30
CA ALA A 231 30.05 -26.47 -15.42
C ALA A 231 30.11 -25.85 -16.82
N ARG A 232 29.20 -26.27 -17.69
CA ARG A 232 28.92 -25.58 -18.94
C ARG A 232 28.19 -24.33 -18.57
N GLU A 233 28.88 -23.19 -18.59
CA GLU A 233 28.25 -21.88 -18.60
C GLU A 233 27.08 -21.93 -19.57
N LYS A 234 25.87 -21.84 -19.06
CA LYS A 234 24.71 -21.56 -19.92
C LYS A 234 24.84 -20.11 -20.36
N SER A 235 25.68 -19.88 -21.38
CA SER A 235 25.53 -18.70 -22.22
C SER A 235 24.10 -18.76 -22.75
N PHE A 236 23.32 -17.75 -22.44
CA PHE A 236 21.98 -17.54 -23.01
C PHE A 236 22.20 -17.26 -24.50
N HIS A 237 22.27 -18.31 -25.31
CA HIS A 237 22.21 -18.17 -26.76
C HIS A 237 20.74 -17.99 -27.10
N PHE A 238 20.37 -16.75 -27.37
CA PHE A 238 19.18 -16.48 -28.18
C PHE A 238 19.40 -17.20 -29.52
N PRO A 239 18.56 -18.17 -29.91
CA PRO A 239 18.73 -18.80 -31.20
C PRO A 239 18.59 -17.69 -32.26
N LEU A 240 19.54 -17.67 -33.20
CA LEU A 240 19.60 -16.67 -34.25
C LEU A 240 18.27 -16.58 -35.05
N GLU A 241 17.51 -17.65 -35.05
CA GLU A 241 16.18 -17.76 -35.66
C GLU A 241 15.11 -16.84 -35.00
N SER A 242 15.23 -16.56 -33.69
CA SER A 242 14.32 -15.64 -33.00
C SER A 242 14.60 -14.16 -33.35
N LEU A 243 15.82 -13.82 -33.73
CA LEU A 243 16.18 -12.48 -34.23
C LEU A 243 15.53 -12.18 -35.59
N VAL A 244 15.37 -13.18 -36.44
CA VAL A 244 14.76 -13.05 -37.77
C VAL A 244 13.27 -12.69 -37.68
N ILE A 245 12.59 -13.11 -36.61
CA ILE A 245 11.17 -12.81 -36.37
C ILE A 245 10.99 -11.49 -35.60
N LEU A 246 11.89 -11.18 -34.64
CA LEU A 246 11.76 -9.98 -33.81
C LEU A 246 12.13 -8.68 -34.52
N ILE A 247 13.11 -8.73 -35.43
CA ILE A 247 13.54 -7.54 -36.20
C ILE A 247 12.42 -6.98 -37.08
N PRO A 248 11.69 -7.77 -37.90
CA PRO A 248 10.59 -7.22 -38.72
C PRO A 248 9.44 -6.70 -37.83
N ILE A 249 9.15 -7.33 -36.68
CA ILE A 249 8.12 -6.82 -35.74
C ILE A 249 8.53 -5.47 -35.19
N PHE A 250 9.80 -5.29 -34.80
CA PHE A 250 10.31 -4.02 -34.32
C PHE A 250 10.30 -2.94 -35.38
N ILE A 251 10.68 -3.26 -36.62
CA ILE A 251 10.65 -2.36 -37.76
C ILE A 251 9.20 -1.94 -38.07
N LEU A 252 8.25 -2.88 -38.06
CA LEU A 252 6.84 -2.58 -38.29
C LEU A 252 6.27 -1.67 -37.17
N ALA A 253 6.60 -1.94 -35.94
CA ALA A 253 6.20 -1.09 -34.78
C ALA A 253 6.78 0.33 -34.92
N MET A 254 8.02 0.44 -35.32
CA MET A 254 8.70 1.73 -35.56
C MET A 254 8.05 2.50 -36.73
N ILE A 255 7.72 1.84 -37.83
CA ILE A 255 7.02 2.45 -38.98
C ILE A 255 5.65 2.98 -38.54
N LEU A 256 4.87 2.18 -37.80
CA LEU A 256 3.56 2.59 -37.30
C LEU A 256 3.66 3.75 -36.30
N TYR A 257 4.72 3.77 -35.48
CA TYR A 257 4.99 4.90 -34.60
C TYR A 257 5.30 6.19 -35.37
N LEU A 258 6.18 6.12 -36.38
CA LEU A 258 6.56 7.26 -37.21
C LEU A 258 5.36 7.79 -38.02
N GLU A 259 4.52 6.91 -38.57
CA GLU A 259 3.29 7.33 -39.26
C GLU A 259 2.32 8.05 -38.31
N ARG A 260 2.16 7.56 -37.09
CA ARG A 260 1.34 8.24 -36.07
C ARG A 260 1.90 9.60 -35.71
N ALA A 261 3.22 9.73 -35.55
CA ALA A 261 3.89 11.01 -35.31
C ALA A 261 3.67 12.00 -36.44
N HIS A 262 3.85 11.55 -37.72
CA HIS A 262 3.59 12.37 -38.89
C HIS A 262 2.13 12.79 -39.05
N ARG A 263 1.17 11.91 -38.72
CA ARG A 263 -0.27 12.28 -38.77
C ARG A 263 -0.59 13.35 -37.73
N LYS A 264 0.00 13.25 -36.51
CA LYS A 264 -0.16 14.28 -35.45
C LYS A 264 0.44 15.62 -35.90
N GLU A 265 1.60 15.63 -36.52
CA GLU A 265 2.24 16.85 -36.99
C GLU A 265 1.46 17.51 -38.13
N ARG A 266 0.93 16.71 -39.09
CA ARG A 266 0.04 17.21 -40.15
C ARG A 266 -1.24 17.81 -39.61
N ALA A 267 -1.86 17.16 -38.61
CA ALA A 267 -3.06 17.68 -37.96
C ALA A 267 -2.78 18.99 -37.24
N ARG A 268 -1.62 19.11 -36.56
CA ARG A 268 -1.19 20.35 -35.91
C ARG A 268 -0.96 21.48 -36.92
N LYS A 269 -0.27 21.22 -38.03
CA LYS A 269 -0.05 22.20 -39.09
C LYS A 269 -1.35 22.62 -39.78
N ALA A 270 -2.34 21.73 -39.90
CA ALA A 270 -3.66 22.06 -40.44
C ALA A 270 -4.41 22.98 -39.47
N GLN A 271 -4.36 22.71 -38.17
CA GLN A 271 -5.03 23.52 -37.15
C GLN A 271 -4.42 24.93 -37.03
N ASP A 272 -3.11 25.07 -37.25
CA ASP A 272 -2.43 26.37 -37.26
C ASP A 272 -2.76 27.21 -38.49
N ARG A 273 -3.18 26.59 -39.63
CA ARG A 273 -3.66 27.29 -40.80
C ARG A 273 -5.08 27.86 -40.67
N TYR A 274 -5.89 27.29 -39.79
CA TYR A 274 -7.25 27.78 -39.54
C TYR A 274 -7.29 28.92 -38.50
N LYS A 275 -6.16 29.18 -37.83
CA LYS A 275 -6.04 30.26 -36.82
C LYS A 275 -5.45 31.56 -37.37
N LYS A 276 -5.06 31.57 -38.66
CA LYS A 276 -4.69 32.77 -39.43
C LYS A 276 -5.82 33.16 -40.37
#